data_c06be5dab3418d6e39e7ba1f1ffb3c86
#
_entry.id   c06be5dab3418d6e39e7ba1f1ffb3c86
#
_cell.length_a   1.000
_cell.length_b   1.000
_cell.length_c   1.000
_cell.angle_alpha   90.00
_cell.angle_beta   90.00
_cell.angle_gamma   90.00
#
_symmetry.space_group_name_H-M   'P 1'
#
loop_
_entity.id
_entity.type
_entity.pdbx_description
1 polymer ?
#
loop_
_entity_poly.entity_id
_entity_poly.type
_entity_poly.pdbx_seq_one_letter_code
_entity_poly.pdbx_strand_id
1 'polypeptide(L)'
;MSRSLTLFDLQPGKTVLDRFEVIRAHRHGGMAAVFEVLDGGARRELQVFPAAMFEGVEQSSGFAARMQAWAAIDSPHVLKVREGQCLADGTVLLVTDFPAGTCLREWLNEEKRMDPARVRGLGLELLDGLRTIHGAGAVHGDVKPNTIFFGKPGASQLVDGGITSGLWESKHLGDKTALIGTPFYAPVEQFGGDSPDVRSDVYNVATVLYELCTGVVPWPGKSFLEVFQSKLQSRPPRMTERAPGVNVPAALEEAIVGGLIAEARDRYASAEEFAQQLEAARL
;
A
#
# COMPACT_ATOMS: atom_id res chain seq x y z
N MET A 1 10.55 35.44 6.69
CA MET A 1 11.20 34.26 6.16
C MET A 1 10.51 33.06 6.79
N SER A 2 9.74 32.31 6.03
CA SER A 2 9.11 31.07 6.53
C SER A 2 10.23 30.09 6.86
N ARG A 3 10.33 29.67 8.11
CA ARG A 3 11.31 28.68 8.56
C ARG A 3 10.96 27.33 7.94
N SER A 4 11.90 26.67 7.28
CA SER A 4 11.72 25.31 6.75
C SER A 4 11.35 24.36 7.88
N LEU A 5 10.35 23.51 7.64
CA LEU A 5 9.98 22.45 8.57
C LEU A 5 11.07 21.36 8.56
N THR A 6 11.63 21.09 9.73
CA THR A 6 12.63 20.04 9.91
C THR A 6 12.10 18.93 10.81
N LEU A 7 12.69 17.72 10.73
CA LEU A 7 12.35 16.63 11.64
C LEU A 7 12.61 16.97 13.12
N PHE A 8 13.50 17.94 13.41
CA PHE A 8 13.74 18.44 14.78
C PHE A 8 12.58 19.27 15.32
N ASP A 9 11.73 19.81 14.44
CA ASP A 9 10.55 20.54 14.85
C ASP A 9 9.40 19.59 15.22
N LEU A 10 9.43 18.36 14.71
CA LEU A 10 8.43 17.30 14.88
C LEU A 10 8.70 16.43 16.13
N GLN A 11 8.84 17.11 17.29
CA GLN A 11 9.06 16.46 18.58
C GLN A 11 7.74 16.38 19.37
N PRO A 12 7.50 15.31 20.14
CA PRO A 12 6.32 15.21 21.00
C PRO A 12 6.11 16.45 21.87
N GLY A 13 4.85 16.93 21.90
CA GLY A 13 4.43 18.10 22.65
C GLY A 13 4.71 19.45 21.97
N LYS A 14 5.32 19.46 20.77
CA LYS A 14 5.47 20.70 19.99
C LYS A 14 4.29 20.91 19.04
N THR A 15 3.93 22.17 18.82
CA THR A 15 3.01 22.57 17.76
C THR A 15 3.81 22.99 16.53
N VAL A 16 3.51 22.42 15.38
CA VAL A 16 4.13 22.77 14.10
C VAL A 16 3.11 23.43 13.18
N LEU A 17 3.59 24.40 12.37
CA LEU A 17 2.77 25.19 11.45
C LEU A 17 1.57 25.87 12.13
N ASP A 18 1.72 26.22 13.42
CA ASP A 18 0.68 26.81 14.27
C ASP A 18 -0.66 26.04 14.28
N ARG A 19 -0.62 24.76 13.96
CA ARG A 19 -1.81 23.92 13.74
C ARG A 19 -1.70 22.53 14.36
N PHE A 20 -0.63 21.80 14.10
CA PHE A 20 -0.51 20.39 14.45
C PHE A 20 0.24 20.19 15.76
N GLU A 21 -0.41 19.68 16.79
CA GLU A 21 0.26 19.23 18.00
C GLU A 21 0.82 17.82 17.80
N VAL A 22 2.13 17.67 17.85
CA VAL A 22 2.82 16.40 17.63
C VAL A 22 2.69 15.51 18.86
N ILE A 23 2.10 14.34 18.71
CA ILE A 23 1.95 13.35 19.78
C ILE A 23 3.16 12.42 19.81
N ARG A 24 3.50 11.81 18.67
CA ARG A 24 4.66 10.90 18.53
C ARG A 24 4.95 10.60 17.07
N ALA A 25 6.14 10.08 16.80
CA ALA A 25 6.39 9.35 15.56
C ALA A 25 5.47 8.10 15.55
N HIS A 26 4.83 7.82 14.42
CA HIS A 26 3.82 6.76 14.34
C HIS A 26 4.33 5.53 13.62
N ARG A 27 4.65 5.66 12.33
CA ARG A 27 5.12 4.54 11.52
C ARG A 27 6.56 4.78 11.07
N HIS A 28 7.36 3.72 11.07
CA HIS A 28 8.72 3.74 10.57
C HIS A 28 8.79 3.02 9.23
N GLY A 29 9.54 3.57 8.32
CA GLY A 29 9.79 3.00 7.01
C GLY A 29 8.97 3.67 5.91
N GLY A 30 9.42 3.49 4.68
CA GLY A 30 8.86 4.17 3.52
C GLY A 30 9.58 5.49 3.20
N MET A 31 8.92 6.32 2.42
CA MET A 31 9.49 7.54 1.84
C MET A 31 9.19 8.80 2.65
N ALA A 32 8.29 8.71 3.62
CA ALA A 32 7.88 9.81 4.48
C ALA A 32 8.19 9.53 5.95
N ALA A 33 8.38 10.59 6.72
CA ALA A 33 8.30 10.53 8.17
C ALA A 33 6.84 10.70 8.59
N VAL A 34 6.30 9.76 9.36
CA VAL A 34 4.87 9.71 9.72
C VAL A 34 4.69 9.96 11.21
N PHE A 35 3.84 10.91 11.53
CA PHE A 35 3.58 11.34 12.89
C PHE A 35 2.08 11.25 13.22
N GLU A 36 1.80 10.84 14.45
CA GLU A 36 0.50 11.05 15.04
C GLU A 36 0.44 12.50 15.56
N VAL A 37 -0.60 13.23 15.16
CA VAL A 37 -0.81 14.63 15.54
C VAL A 37 -2.26 14.88 15.96
N LEU A 38 -2.48 15.95 16.71
CA LEU A 38 -3.81 16.55 16.88
C LEU A 38 -3.94 17.75 15.95
N ASP A 39 -5.00 17.78 15.17
CA ASP A 39 -5.42 18.88 14.30
C ASP A 39 -6.78 19.39 14.79
N GLY A 40 -6.79 20.53 15.48
CA GLY A 40 -8.01 21.05 16.10
C GLY A 40 -8.66 20.07 17.10
N GLY A 41 -7.85 19.26 17.80
CA GLY A 41 -8.30 18.22 18.72
C GLY A 41 -8.67 16.87 18.05
N ALA A 42 -8.70 16.81 16.73
CA ALA A 42 -8.92 15.57 15.99
C ALA A 42 -7.59 14.83 15.77
N ARG A 43 -7.58 13.54 16.02
CA ARG A 43 -6.43 12.67 15.80
C ARG A 43 -6.20 12.43 14.32
N ARG A 44 -4.97 12.70 13.83
CA ARG A 44 -4.58 12.59 12.41
C ARG A 44 -3.22 11.92 12.26
N GLU A 45 -2.93 11.42 11.06
CA GLU A 45 -1.56 11.20 10.61
C GLU A 45 -1.09 12.41 9.82
N LEU A 46 0.12 12.86 10.12
CA LEU A 46 0.87 13.83 9.34
C LEU A 46 2.07 13.12 8.72
N GLN A 47 2.09 13.02 7.40
CA GLN A 47 3.21 12.48 6.64
C GLN A 47 4.01 13.62 6.05
N VAL A 48 5.32 13.61 6.26
CA VAL A 48 6.24 14.68 5.83
C VAL A 48 7.22 14.10 4.82
N PHE A 49 7.17 14.63 3.60
CA PHE A 49 8.08 14.29 2.50
C PHE A 49 9.09 15.44 2.38
N PRO A 50 10.38 15.22 2.71
CA PRO A 50 11.38 16.27 2.64
C PRO A 50 11.55 16.85 1.23
N ALA A 51 11.78 18.15 1.12
CA ALA A 51 12.04 18.82 -0.16
C ALA A 51 13.18 18.15 -0.97
N ALA A 52 14.18 17.60 -0.27
CA ALA A 52 15.31 16.89 -0.88
C ALA A 52 14.92 15.61 -1.65
N MET A 53 13.68 15.12 -1.48
CA MET A 53 13.15 14.01 -2.29
C MET A 53 12.80 14.42 -3.72
N PHE A 54 12.67 15.71 -3.99
CA PHE A 54 12.20 16.26 -5.26
C PHE A 54 13.31 17.08 -5.93
N GLU A 55 13.29 17.15 -7.26
CA GLU A 55 14.26 17.94 -8.04
C GLU A 55 13.94 19.44 -8.03
N GLY A 56 12.85 19.85 -7.37
CA GLY A 56 12.45 21.24 -7.23
C GLY A 56 11.00 21.40 -6.79
N VAL A 57 10.59 22.64 -6.56
CA VAL A 57 9.24 22.99 -6.05
C VAL A 57 8.14 22.59 -7.04
N GLU A 58 8.39 22.62 -8.34
CA GLU A 58 7.42 22.21 -9.35
C GLU A 58 7.05 20.72 -9.19
N GLN A 59 8.06 19.86 -9.03
CA GLN A 59 7.86 18.42 -8.82
C GLN A 59 7.16 18.12 -7.50
N SER A 60 7.54 18.79 -6.41
CA SER A 60 6.89 18.62 -5.10
C SER A 60 5.46 19.15 -5.10
N SER A 61 5.18 20.26 -5.77
CA SER A 61 3.82 20.81 -5.92
C SER A 61 2.94 19.88 -6.77
N GLY A 62 3.48 19.30 -7.84
CA GLY A 62 2.78 18.31 -8.65
C GLY A 62 2.42 17.06 -7.84
N PHE A 63 3.34 16.55 -7.03
CA PHE A 63 3.08 15.44 -6.12
C PHE A 63 2.01 15.81 -5.07
N ALA A 64 2.12 16.97 -4.42
CA ALA A 64 1.12 17.42 -3.44
C ALA A 64 -0.28 17.55 -4.06
N ALA A 65 -0.40 18.07 -5.28
CA ALA A 65 -1.67 18.18 -5.99
C ALA A 65 -2.29 16.80 -6.28
N ARG A 66 -1.49 15.80 -6.65
CA ARG A 66 -1.95 14.42 -6.81
C ARG A 66 -2.46 13.83 -5.49
N MET A 67 -1.73 14.03 -4.40
CA MET A 67 -2.17 13.57 -3.07
C MET A 67 -3.43 14.31 -2.62
N GLN A 68 -3.58 15.59 -2.94
CA GLN A 68 -4.80 16.35 -2.66
C GLN A 68 -6.01 15.77 -3.40
N ALA A 69 -5.84 15.27 -4.63
CA ALA A 69 -6.93 14.65 -5.39
C ALA A 69 -7.52 13.41 -4.67
N TRP A 70 -6.72 12.71 -3.87
CA TRP A 70 -7.19 11.59 -3.05
C TRP A 70 -8.21 11.98 -1.98
N ALA A 71 -8.31 13.25 -1.63
CA ALA A 71 -9.35 13.74 -0.72
C ALA A 71 -10.78 13.54 -1.25
N ALA A 72 -10.95 13.35 -2.57
CA ALA A 72 -12.24 13.04 -3.19
C ALA A 72 -12.65 11.55 -3.02
N ILE A 73 -11.69 10.65 -2.74
CA ILE A 73 -11.97 9.23 -2.56
C ILE A 73 -12.64 9.02 -1.19
N ASP A 74 -13.81 8.40 -1.21
CA ASP A 74 -14.60 8.12 -0.01
C ASP A 74 -15.02 6.65 0.02
N SER A 75 -14.41 5.88 0.93
CA SER A 75 -14.67 4.46 1.12
C SER A 75 -14.35 4.07 2.55
N PRO A 76 -15.12 3.19 3.19
CA PRO A 76 -14.78 2.67 4.52
C PRO A 76 -13.46 1.87 4.53
N HIS A 77 -13.03 1.39 3.34
CA HIS A 77 -11.83 0.56 3.17
C HIS A 77 -10.63 1.34 2.64
N VAL A 78 -10.69 2.67 2.57
CA VAL A 78 -9.57 3.55 2.19
C VAL A 78 -9.40 4.61 3.25
N LEU A 79 -8.19 4.77 3.78
CA LEU A 79 -7.92 5.82 4.76
C LEU A 79 -8.15 7.19 4.12
N LYS A 80 -9.00 8.00 4.74
CA LYS A 80 -9.38 9.30 4.20
C LYS A 80 -8.20 10.26 4.19
N VAL A 81 -7.84 10.73 3.01
CA VAL A 81 -6.95 11.88 2.84
C VAL A 81 -7.75 13.15 3.15
N ARG A 82 -7.18 14.03 3.96
CA ARG A 82 -7.77 15.32 4.33
C ARG A 82 -7.14 16.46 3.55
N GLU A 83 -5.82 16.42 3.40
CA GLU A 83 -5.07 17.50 2.77
C GLU A 83 -3.74 17.00 2.22
N GLY A 84 -3.36 17.50 1.02
CA GLY A 84 -2.04 17.39 0.43
C GLY A 84 -1.51 18.80 0.13
N GLN A 85 -0.42 19.22 0.78
CA GLN A 85 0.12 20.58 0.68
C GLN A 85 1.61 20.57 0.36
N CYS A 86 2.05 21.46 -0.52
CA CYS A 86 3.47 21.79 -0.72
C CYS A 86 3.79 23.09 0.03
N LEU A 87 4.80 23.04 0.89
CA LEU A 87 5.30 24.24 1.58
C LEU A 87 6.23 25.05 0.66
N ALA A 88 6.51 26.29 1.04
CA ALA A 88 7.32 27.21 0.24
C ALA A 88 8.76 26.72 0.02
N ASP A 89 9.28 25.85 0.89
CA ASP A 89 10.61 25.25 0.77
C ASP A 89 10.62 23.95 -0.09
N GLY A 90 9.45 23.51 -0.59
CA GLY A 90 9.29 22.28 -1.36
C GLY A 90 9.00 21.03 -0.51
N THR A 91 8.91 21.14 0.82
CA THR A 91 8.44 20.05 1.68
C THR A 91 6.98 19.77 1.40
N VAL A 92 6.60 18.48 1.23
CA VAL A 92 5.21 18.09 1.05
C VAL A 92 4.65 17.49 2.31
N LEU A 93 3.46 17.94 2.69
CA LEU A 93 2.67 17.41 3.79
C LEU A 93 1.44 16.69 3.25
N LEU A 94 1.18 15.51 3.80
CA LEU A 94 -0.05 14.77 3.59
C LEU A 94 -0.71 14.52 4.95
N VAL A 95 -1.95 15.01 5.08
CA VAL A 95 -2.76 14.81 6.29
C VAL A 95 -3.85 13.80 5.98
N THR A 96 -3.94 12.76 6.80
CA THR A 96 -4.97 11.73 6.68
C THR A 96 -5.72 11.58 8.00
N ASP A 97 -6.84 10.87 7.99
CA ASP A 97 -7.40 10.36 9.24
C ASP A 97 -6.37 9.47 9.93
N PHE A 98 -6.57 9.21 11.21
CA PHE A 98 -5.71 8.25 11.91
C PHE A 98 -6.25 6.84 11.67
N PRO A 99 -5.41 5.88 11.19
CA PRO A 99 -5.90 4.55 10.86
C PRO A 99 -6.40 3.81 12.10
N ALA A 100 -7.48 3.04 11.93
CA ALA A 100 -8.07 2.26 12.99
C ALA A 100 -7.56 0.81 12.98
N GLY A 101 -7.41 0.21 14.15
CA GLY A 101 -7.01 -1.19 14.28
C GLY A 101 -5.49 -1.39 14.33
N THR A 102 -5.04 -2.55 13.86
CA THR A 102 -3.64 -2.99 13.91
C THR A 102 -3.06 -3.04 12.50
N CYS A 103 -1.80 -2.65 12.34
CA CYS A 103 -1.07 -2.84 11.08
C CYS A 103 -0.95 -4.34 10.78
N LEU A 104 -1.32 -4.75 9.57
CA LEU A 104 -1.31 -6.17 9.18
C LEU A 104 0.10 -6.78 9.27
N ARG A 105 1.16 -6.00 9.05
CA ARG A 105 2.55 -6.45 9.21
C ARG A 105 2.87 -6.79 10.66
N GLU A 106 2.44 -5.98 11.60
CA GLU A 106 2.65 -6.25 13.04
C GLU A 106 1.93 -7.53 13.43
N TRP A 107 0.69 -7.67 13.02
CA TRP A 107 -0.09 -8.89 13.26
C TRP A 107 0.56 -10.14 12.65
N LEU A 108 1.02 -10.09 11.38
CA LEU A 108 1.72 -11.20 10.71
C LEU A 108 3.02 -11.60 11.41
N ASN A 109 3.72 -10.67 12.04
CA ASN A 109 4.92 -10.98 12.80
C ASN A 109 4.63 -11.83 14.02
N GLU A 110 3.45 -11.70 14.61
CA GLU A 110 3.00 -12.42 15.80
C GLU A 110 2.28 -13.71 15.41
N GLU A 111 1.21 -13.64 14.65
CA GLU A 111 0.27 -14.73 14.38
C GLU A 111 0.64 -15.62 13.20
N LYS A 112 1.49 -15.13 12.30
CA LYS A 112 2.00 -15.80 11.11
C LYS A 112 0.97 -16.15 10.04
N ARG A 113 -0.20 -16.67 10.39
CA ARG A 113 -1.23 -17.14 9.44
C ARG A 113 -2.62 -16.79 9.92
N MET A 114 -3.52 -16.57 8.98
CA MET A 114 -4.91 -16.22 9.21
C MET A 114 -5.83 -17.36 8.74
N ASP A 115 -6.94 -17.54 9.42
CA ASP A 115 -7.97 -18.49 9.00
C ASP A 115 -8.47 -18.18 7.58
N PRO A 116 -8.67 -19.20 6.70
CA PRO A 116 -9.07 -19.00 5.31
C PRO A 116 -10.35 -18.19 5.12
N ALA A 117 -11.35 -18.34 6.00
CA ALA A 117 -12.58 -17.55 5.90
C ALA A 117 -12.31 -16.06 6.20
N ARG A 118 -11.44 -15.79 7.17
CA ARG A 118 -11.03 -14.41 7.48
C ARG A 118 -10.15 -13.82 6.37
N VAL A 119 -9.25 -14.62 5.76
CA VAL A 119 -8.45 -14.20 4.59
C VAL A 119 -9.37 -13.78 3.45
N ARG A 120 -10.38 -14.60 3.11
CA ARG A 120 -11.36 -14.27 2.08
C ARG A 120 -12.11 -12.98 2.41
N GLY A 121 -12.60 -12.83 3.65
CA GLY A 121 -13.30 -11.62 4.08
C GLY A 121 -12.44 -10.36 3.96
N LEU A 122 -11.21 -10.42 4.46
CA LEU A 122 -10.25 -9.30 4.34
C LEU A 122 -9.95 -8.99 2.86
N GLY A 123 -9.76 -10.03 2.02
CA GLY A 123 -9.54 -9.84 0.59
C GLY A 123 -10.67 -9.07 -0.08
N LEU A 124 -11.92 -9.40 0.22
CA LEU A 124 -13.10 -8.69 -0.31
C LEU A 124 -13.15 -7.23 0.15
N GLU A 125 -12.84 -6.95 1.42
CA GLU A 125 -12.76 -5.59 1.97
C GLU A 125 -11.68 -4.75 1.24
N LEU A 126 -10.48 -5.32 1.03
CA LEU A 126 -9.39 -4.65 0.30
C LEU A 126 -9.75 -4.38 -1.17
N LEU A 127 -10.36 -5.35 -1.84
CA LEU A 127 -10.77 -5.23 -3.23
C LEU A 127 -11.91 -4.21 -3.41
N ASP A 128 -12.82 -4.08 -2.43
CA ASP A 128 -13.83 -3.02 -2.44
C ASP A 128 -13.20 -1.62 -2.33
N GLY A 129 -12.20 -1.48 -1.45
CA GLY A 129 -11.39 -0.27 -1.36
C GLY A 129 -10.69 0.06 -2.68
N LEU A 130 -10.04 -0.93 -3.31
CA LEU A 130 -9.37 -0.76 -4.60
C LEU A 130 -10.35 -0.42 -5.72
N ARG A 131 -11.55 -1.02 -5.73
CA ARG A 131 -12.59 -0.68 -6.70
C ARG A 131 -12.98 0.79 -6.64
N THR A 132 -13.07 1.34 -5.42
CA THR A 132 -13.34 2.77 -5.23
C THR A 132 -12.18 3.64 -5.73
N ILE A 133 -10.92 3.25 -5.44
CA ILE A 133 -9.71 3.94 -5.90
C ILE A 133 -9.66 3.94 -7.44
N HIS A 134 -9.81 2.76 -8.06
CA HIS A 134 -9.75 2.59 -9.52
C HIS A 134 -10.90 3.32 -10.23
N GLY A 135 -12.10 3.33 -9.63
CA GLY A 135 -13.25 4.09 -10.11
C GLY A 135 -13.04 5.61 -10.13
N ALA A 136 -12.16 6.11 -9.27
CA ALA A 136 -11.72 7.51 -9.28
C ALA A 136 -10.56 7.80 -10.27
N GLY A 137 -10.15 6.80 -11.06
CA GLY A 137 -9.02 6.91 -12.00
C GLY A 137 -7.64 6.90 -11.32
N ALA A 138 -7.57 6.47 -10.06
CA ALA A 138 -6.32 6.37 -9.30
C ALA A 138 -5.87 4.92 -9.14
N VAL A 139 -4.62 4.71 -8.74
CA VAL A 139 -4.01 3.41 -8.44
C VAL A 139 -3.35 3.50 -7.07
N HIS A 140 -3.52 2.48 -6.22
CA HIS A 140 -2.85 2.44 -4.92
C HIS A 140 -1.34 2.32 -5.09
N GLY A 141 -0.88 1.36 -5.87
CA GLY A 141 0.49 1.20 -6.35
C GLY A 141 1.47 0.55 -5.38
N ASP A 142 1.08 0.27 -4.11
CA ASP A 142 1.98 -0.38 -3.14
C ASP A 142 1.18 -1.09 -2.02
N VAL A 143 0.20 -1.94 -2.40
CA VAL A 143 -0.55 -2.72 -1.41
C VAL A 143 0.34 -3.81 -0.83
N LYS A 144 0.53 -3.77 0.49
CA LYS A 144 1.34 -4.72 1.26
C LYS A 144 0.92 -4.72 2.72
N PRO A 145 1.34 -5.67 3.54
CA PRO A 145 0.91 -5.71 4.95
C PRO A 145 1.22 -4.43 5.76
N ASN A 146 2.22 -3.64 5.35
CA ASN A 146 2.54 -2.37 6.01
C ASN A 146 1.54 -1.24 5.66
N THR A 147 0.82 -1.36 4.54
CA THR A 147 -0.18 -0.38 4.07
C THR A 147 -1.62 -0.87 4.26
N ILE A 148 -1.82 -1.84 5.14
CA ILE A 148 -3.13 -2.37 5.52
C ILE A 148 -3.28 -2.29 7.03
N PHE A 149 -4.32 -1.61 7.48
CA PHE A 149 -4.80 -1.64 8.86
C PHE A 149 -6.11 -2.40 8.91
N PHE A 150 -6.30 -3.22 9.94
CA PHE A 150 -7.50 -4.01 10.08
C PHE A 150 -7.88 -4.23 11.55
N GLY A 151 -9.14 -4.57 11.78
CA GLY A 151 -9.67 -4.83 13.11
C GLY A 151 -10.79 -5.87 13.04
N LYS A 152 -11.99 -5.49 13.46
CA LYS A 152 -13.19 -6.31 13.29
C LYS A 152 -13.47 -6.52 11.79
N PRO A 153 -14.16 -7.63 11.39
CA PRO A 153 -14.65 -7.78 10.02
C PRO A 153 -15.42 -6.53 9.55
N GLY A 154 -15.14 -6.10 8.33
CA GLY A 154 -15.72 -4.87 7.75
C GLY A 154 -14.97 -3.58 8.11
N ALA A 155 -13.83 -3.65 8.81
CA ALA A 155 -13.11 -2.47 9.29
C ALA A 155 -11.65 -2.43 8.81
N SER A 156 -11.32 -3.06 7.67
CA SER A 156 -9.98 -2.92 7.08
C SER A 156 -9.85 -1.62 6.29
N GLN A 157 -8.65 -1.06 6.30
CA GLN A 157 -8.33 0.17 5.58
C GLN A 157 -7.00 0.05 4.84
N LEU A 158 -7.01 0.41 3.57
CA LEU A 158 -5.82 0.69 2.78
C LEU A 158 -5.30 2.08 3.14
N VAL A 159 -4.02 2.18 3.46
CA VAL A 159 -3.33 3.44 3.78
C VAL A 159 -2.21 3.69 2.76
N ASP A 160 -1.71 4.93 2.67
CA ASP A 160 -0.61 5.33 1.79
C ASP A 160 -0.90 5.16 0.28
N GLY A 161 -2.17 5.07 -0.09
CA GLY A 161 -2.57 4.94 -1.49
C GLY A 161 -2.11 6.12 -2.35
N GLY A 162 -1.67 5.82 -3.57
CA GLY A 162 -1.24 6.82 -4.54
C GLY A 162 0.14 7.42 -4.30
N ILE A 163 0.80 7.16 -3.17
CA ILE A 163 2.14 7.72 -2.88
C ILE A 163 3.15 7.17 -3.89
N THR A 164 3.20 5.86 -4.08
CA THR A 164 4.15 5.22 -4.99
C THR A 164 3.90 5.62 -6.44
N SER A 165 2.66 5.54 -6.92
CA SER A 165 2.30 5.96 -8.28
C SER A 165 2.52 7.46 -8.50
N GLY A 166 2.15 8.29 -7.53
CA GLY A 166 2.35 9.74 -7.59
C GLY A 166 3.83 10.14 -7.65
N LEU A 167 4.69 9.47 -6.89
CA LEU A 167 6.14 9.67 -6.97
C LEU A 167 6.71 9.15 -8.29
N TRP A 168 6.22 8.02 -8.78
CA TRP A 168 6.62 7.48 -10.07
C TRP A 168 6.39 8.48 -11.21
N GLU A 169 5.18 9.00 -11.29
CA GLU A 169 4.81 10.00 -12.30
C GLU A 169 5.56 11.33 -12.09
N SER A 170 5.66 11.83 -10.86
CA SER A 170 6.31 13.10 -10.56
C SER A 170 7.80 13.09 -10.87
N LYS A 171 8.46 11.94 -10.74
CA LYS A 171 9.90 11.78 -10.95
C LYS A 171 10.26 11.25 -12.33
N HIS A 172 9.28 11.02 -13.21
CA HIS A 172 9.48 10.41 -14.54
C HIS A 172 10.35 9.14 -14.47
N LEU A 173 10.05 8.26 -13.51
CA LEU A 173 10.89 7.09 -13.19
C LEU A 173 10.84 6.00 -14.27
N GLY A 174 9.92 6.06 -15.23
CA GLY A 174 9.80 5.10 -16.33
C GLY A 174 11.09 4.91 -17.14
N ASP A 175 11.97 5.90 -17.16
CA ASP A 175 13.27 5.85 -17.84
C ASP A 175 14.43 5.38 -16.94
N LYS A 176 14.19 5.19 -15.66
CA LYS A 176 15.21 4.79 -14.69
C LYS A 176 14.69 3.58 -13.93
N THR A 177 15.29 2.44 -14.14
CA THR A 177 15.03 1.18 -13.40
C THR A 177 15.23 1.35 -11.90
N ALA A 178 14.30 1.98 -11.23
CA ALA A 178 14.28 2.10 -9.79
C ALA A 178 12.95 1.53 -9.27
N LEU A 179 12.97 0.28 -8.80
CA LEU A 179 11.83 -0.26 -8.06
C LEU A 179 11.62 0.59 -6.80
N ILE A 180 10.54 1.38 -6.80
CA ILE A 180 10.04 2.00 -5.59
C ILE A 180 9.09 0.99 -4.94
N GLY A 181 9.45 0.45 -3.79
CA GLY A 181 8.62 -0.50 -3.07
C GLY A 181 9.39 -1.73 -2.57
N THR A 182 8.65 -2.65 -1.98
CA THR A 182 9.21 -3.90 -1.45
C THR A 182 9.16 -4.98 -2.53
N PRO A 183 10.29 -5.54 -2.98
CA PRO A 183 10.36 -6.46 -4.14
C PRO A 183 9.42 -7.66 -4.02
N PHE A 184 9.12 -8.10 -2.80
CA PHE A 184 8.28 -9.28 -2.56
C PHE A 184 6.84 -9.12 -3.04
N TYR A 185 6.28 -7.91 -2.99
CA TYR A 185 4.88 -7.64 -3.37
C TYR A 185 4.74 -7.08 -4.78
N ALA A 186 5.75 -6.37 -5.30
CA ALA A 186 5.70 -5.76 -6.63
C ALA A 186 5.58 -6.81 -7.74
N PRO A 187 4.71 -6.64 -8.73
CA PRO A 187 4.61 -7.51 -9.89
C PRO A 187 5.81 -7.36 -10.84
N VAL A 188 5.94 -8.29 -11.79
CA VAL A 188 7.12 -8.40 -12.67
C VAL A 188 7.34 -7.14 -13.51
N GLU A 189 6.27 -6.54 -14.00
CA GLU A 189 6.32 -5.33 -14.83
C GLU A 189 6.98 -4.15 -14.13
N GLN A 190 6.80 -4.00 -12.82
CA GLN A 190 7.45 -2.94 -12.04
C GLN A 190 8.97 -3.14 -11.93
N PHE A 191 9.48 -4.37 -12.03
CA PHE A 191 10.92 -4.62 -12.12
C PHE A 191 11.50 -4.17 -13.46
N GLY A 192 10.68 -4.15 -14.50
CA GLY A 192 11.01 -3.61 -15.83
C GLY A 192 10.99 -2.09 -15.92
N GLY A 193 10.46 -1.42 -14.88
CA GLY A 193 10.35 0.03 -14.87
C GLY A 193 8.96 0.56 -15.23
N ASP A 194 7.95 -0.32 -15.37
CA ASP A 194 6.59 0.10 -15.65
C ASP A 194 5.94 0.75 -14.42
N SER A 195 5.15 1.78 -14.64
CA SER A 195 4.35 2.41 -13.59
C SER A 195 3.29 1.42 -13.07
N PRO A 196 2.99 1.43 -11.76
CA PRO A 196 1.87 0.65 -11.23
C PRO A 196 0.55 0.97 -11.94
N ASP A 197 -0.24 -0.06 -12.20
CA ASP A 197 -1.59 0.03 -12.75
C ASP A 197 -2.61 -0.76 -11.88
N VAL A 198 -3.85 -0.83 -12.33
CA VAL A 198 -4.92 -1.57 -11.62
C VAL A 198 -4.61 -3.06 -11.45
N ARG A 199 -3.88 -3.66 -12.39
CA ARG A 199 -3.46 -5.08 -12.32
C ARG A 199 -2.28 -5.29 -11.40
N SER A 200 -1.45 -4.26 -11.20
CA SER A 200 -0.41 -4.25 -10.17
C SER A 200 -1.04 -4.33 -8.77
N ASP A 201 -2.11 -3.58 -8.51
CA ASP A 201 -2.84 -3.65 -7.23
C ASP A 201 -3.48 -5.03 -7.02
N VAL A 202 -4.04 -5.64 -8.06
CA VAL A 202 -4.55 -7.03 -8.01
C VAL A 202 -3.46 -8.01 -7.58
N TYR A 203 -2.29 -7.93 -8.19
CA TYR A 203 -1.13 -8.78 -7.84
C TYR A 203 -0.69 -8.56 -6.40
N ASN A 204 -0.65 -7.30 -5.95
CA ASN A 204 -0.28 -6.96 -4.60
C ASN A 204 -1.23 -7.60 -3.58
N VAL A 205 -2.55 -7.46 -3.77
CA VAL A 205 -3.57 -8.08 -2.89
C VAL A 205 -3.41 -9.60 -2.89
N ALA A 206 -3.27 -10.23 -4.06
CA ALA A 206 -3.08 -11.68 -4.17
C ALA A 206 -1.83 -12.15 -3.39
N THR A 207 -0.73 -11.38 -3.46
CA THR A 207 0.49 -11.66 -2.68
C THR A 207 0.24 -11.59 -1.18
N VAL A 208 -0.50 -10.58 -0.72
CA VAL A 208 -0.88 -10.43 0.70
C VAL A 208 -1.76 -11.61 1.16
N LEU A 209 -2.78 -11.97 0.39
CA LEU A 209 -3.68 -13.08 0.75
C LEU A 209 -2.94 -14.43 0.77
N TYR A 210 -2.00 -14.64 -0.15
CA TYR A 210 -1.14 -15.82 -0.15
C TYR A 210 -0.29 -15.88 1.13
N GLU A 211 0.36 -14.76 1.51
CA GLU A 211 1.16 -14.68 2.74
C GLU A 211 0.30 -14.92 3.98
N LEU A 212 -0.92 -14.41 4.03
CA LEU A 212 -1.86 -14.64 5.13
C LEU A 212 -2.25 -16.11 5.28
N CYS A 213 -2.43 -16.82 4.17
CA CYS A 213 -2.74 -18.26 4.18
C CYS A 213 -1.53 -19.11 4.62
N THR A 214 -0.33 -18.73 4.21
CA THR A 214 0.87 -19.60 4.30
C THR A 214 1.87 -19.16 5.36
N GLY A 215 1.86 -17.89 5.76
CA GLY A 215 2.87 -17.26 6.60
C GLY A 215 4.17 -16.92 5.85
N VAL A 216 4.21 -17.10 4.52
CA VAL A 216 5.37 -16.80 3.68
C VAL A 216 4.91 -16.20 2.35
N VAL A 217 5.73 -15.34 1.75
CA VAL A 217 5.45 -14.81 0.42
C VAL A 217 5.55 -15.92 -0.65
N PRO A 218 4.80 -15.81 -1.77
CA PRO A 218 4.77 -16.86 -2.79
C PRO A 218 6.16 -17.11 -3.41
N TRP A 219 6.92 -16.08 -3.67
CA TRP A 219 8.17 -16.16 -4.39
C TRP A 219 9.38 -16.10 -3.45
N PRO A 220 10.24 -17.13 -3.43
CA PRO A 220 11.44 -17.14 -2.62
C PRO A 220 12.51 -16.23 -3.20
N GLY A 221 13.42 -15.77 -2.34
CA GLY A 221 14.62 -15.04 -2.73
C GLY A 221 15.17 -14.26 -1.54
N LYS A 222 16.50 -14.15 -1.48
CA LYS A 222 17.23 -13.34 -0.48
C LYS A 222 17.71 -12.01 -1.05
N SER A 223 17.67 -11.88 -2.37
CA SER A 223 18.07 -10.68 -3.09
C SER A 223 16.96 -10.25 -4.06
N PHE A 224 17.02 -9.00 -4.49
CA PHE A 224 16.15 -8.45 -5.53
C PHE A 224 16.13 -9.34 -6.79
N LEU A 225 17.31 -9.73 -7.28
CA LEU A 225 17.43 -10.55 -8.49
C LEU A 225 16.83 -11.95 -8.32
N GLU A 226 17.04 -12.60 -7.19
CA GLU A 226 16.47 -13.92 -6.91
C GLU A 226 14.94 -13.86 -6.86
N VAL A 227 14.36 -12.84 -6.21
CA VAL A 227 12.91 -12.64 -6.17
C VAL A 227 12.37 -12.41 -7.58
N PHE A 228 13.02 -11.56 -8.37
CA PHE A 228 12.64 -11.30 -9.75
C PHE A 228 12.66 -12.58 -10.60
N GLN A 229 13.77 -13.33 -10.57
CA GLN A 229 13.90 -14.59 -11.29
C GLN A 229 12.83 -15.61 -10.88
N SER A 230 12.49 -15.67 -9.58
CA SER A 230 11.43 -16.55 -9.10
C SER A 230 10.06 -16.15 -9.65
N LYS A 231 9.78 -14.85 -9.80
CA LYS A 231 8.52 -14.32 -10.34
C LYS A 231 8.34 -14.57 -11.85
N LEU A 232 9.42 -14.75 -12.59
CA LEU A 232 9.37 -15.08 -14.02
C LEU A 232 8.90 -16.52 -14.31
N GLN A 233 8.69 -17.34 -13.28
CA GLN A 233 8.15 -18.68 -13.45
C GLN A 233 6.71 -18.61 -13.99
N SER A 234 6.40 -19.52 -14.88
CA SER A 234 5.10 -19.55 -15.57
C SER A 234 3.91 -19.85 -14.68
N ARG A 235 4.14 -20.38 -13.48
CA ARG A 235 3.11 -20.69 -12.49
C ARG A 235 3.52 -20.27 -11.10
N PRO A 236 2.63 -19.60 -10.36
CA PRO A 236 2.82 -19.38 -8.93
C PRO A 236 2.90 -20.73 -8.19
N PRO A 237 3.77 -20.85 -7.17
CA PRO A 237 3.90 -22.09 -6.41
C PRO A 237 2.62 -22.36 -5.61
N ARG A 238 2.27 -23.65 -5.47
CA ARG A 238 1.16 -24.04 -4.60
C ARG A 238 1.46 -23.67 -3.16
N MET A 239 0.42 -23.33 -2.41
CA MET A 239 0.56 -22.95 -0.99
C MET A 239 1.19 -24.07 -0.16
N THR A 240 0.84 -25.33 -0.44
CA THR A 240 1.44 -26.51 0.22
C THR A 240 2.90 -26.75 -0.15
N GLU A 241 3.36 -26.30 -1.33
CA GLU A 241 4.77 -26.37 -1.73
C GLU A 241 5.61 -25.34 -0.95
N ARG A 242 5.06 -24.15 -0.73
CA ARG A 242 5.74 -23.07 -0.01
C ARG A 242 5.68 -23.22 1.51
N ALA A 243 4.58 -23.76 2.02
CA ALA A 243 4.33 -23.96 3.44
C ALA A 243 3.71 -25.36 3.67
N PRO A 244 4.51 -26.41 3.78
CA PRO A 244 4.02 -27.75 4.04
C PRO A 244 3.12 -27.80 5.30
N GLY A 245 1.98 -28.46 5.19
CA GLY A 245 1.04 -28.62 6.29
C GLY A 245 0.00 -27.51 6.44
N VAL A 246 -0.03 -26.50 5.55
CA VAL A 246 -1.18 -25.59 5.49
C VAL A 246 -2.41 -26.31 4.92
N ASN A 247 -3.58 -25.95 5.46
CA ASN A 247 -4.86 -26.46 4.96
C ASN A 247 -5.67 -25.28 4.43
N VAL A 248 -5.54 -25.01 3.15
CA VAL A 248 -6.28 -23.95 2.45
C VAL A 248 -7.24 -24.62 1.46
N PRO A 249 -8.53 -24.24 1.46
CA PRO A 249 -9.48 -24.75 0.48
C PRO A 249 -9.00 -24.52 -0.96
N ALA A 250 -9.06 -25.56 -1.80
CA ALA A 250 -8.51 -25.49 -3.16
C ALA A 250 -9.09 -24.34 -3.99
N ALA A 251 -10.40 -24.08 -3.85
CA ALA A 251 -11.04 -22.98 -4.58
C ALA A 251 -10.53 -21.59 -4.13
N LEU A 252 -10.20 -21.43 -2.85
CA LEU A 252 -9.60 -20.19 -2.36
C LEU A 252 -8.15 -20.04 -2.84
N GLU A 253 -7.37 -21.13 -2.82
CA GLU A 253 -6.01 -21.13 -3.38
C GLU A 253 -6.02 -20.76 -4.86
N GLU A 254 -6.91 -21.36 -5.66
CA GLU A 254 -7.04 -21.08 -7.10
C GLU A 254 -7.40 -19.61 -7.35
N ALA A 255 -8.35 -19.06 -6.62
CA ALA A 255 -8.73 -17.66 -6.73
C ALA A 255 -7.56 -16.72 -6.41
N ILE A 256 -6.79 -17.00 -5.34
CA ILE A 256 -5.63 -16.19 -4.97
C ILE A 256 -4.51 -16.31 -6.00
N VAL A 257 -4.19 -17.53 -6.44
CA VAL A 257 -3.13 -17.80 -7.40
C VAL A 257 -3.41 -17.16 -8.76
N GLY A 258 -4.67 -17.06 -9.18
CA GLY A 258 -5.07 -16.34 -10.39
C GLY A 258 -4.65 -14.87 -10.42
N GLY A 259 -4.57 -14.22 -9.25
CA GLY A 259 -4.06 -12.86 -9.11
C GLY A 259 -2.53 -12.74 -9.13
N LEU A 260 -1.79 -13.86 -9.01
CA LEU A 260 -0.32 -13.91 -8.97
C LEU A 260 0.32 -14.21 -10.34
N ILE A 261 -0.45 -14.32 -11.41
CA ILE A 261 0.07 -14.61 -12.74
C ILE A 261 1.05 -13.50 -13.16
N ALA A 262 2.25 -13.91 -13.60
CA ALA A 262 3.34 -12.99 -13.94
C ALA A 262 2.95 -12.06 -15.10
N GLU A 263 2.37 -12.62 -16.17
CA GLU A 263 1.92 -11.85 -17.33
C GLU A 263 0.63 -11.10 -16.98
N ALA A 264 0.70 -9.75 -16.96
CA ALA A 264 -0.40 -8.91 -16.50
C ALA A 264 -1.71 -9.10 -17.30
N ARG A 265 -1.62 -9.39 -18.62
CA ARG A 265 -2.82 -9.60 -19.46
C ARG A 265 -3.58 -10.88 -19.11
N ASP A 266 -2.91 -11.88 -18.53
CA ASP A 266 -3.48 -13.18 -18.15
C ASP A 266 -3.96 -13.19 -16.69
N ARG A 267 -3.68 -12.12 -15.93
CA ARG A 267 -4.13 -11.85 -14.56
C ARG A 267 -5.55 -11.27 -14.59
N TYR A 268 -6.27 -11.30 -13.48
CA TYR A 268 -7.56 -10.60 -13.36
C TYR A 268 -7.41 -9.14 -13.80
N ALA A 269 -8.35 -8.68 -14.63
CA ALA A 269 -8.28 -7.36 -15.24
C ALA A 269 -8.62 -6.22 -14.26
N SER A 270 -9.30 -6.55 -13.16
CA SER A 270 -9.78 -5.57 -12.19
C SER A 270 -9.93 -6.15 -10.77
N ALA A 271 -10.04 -5.26 -9.78
CA ALA A 271 -10.40 -5.63 -8.42
C ALA A 271 -11.79 -6.29 -8.34
N GLU A 272 -12.74 -5.88 -9.19
CA GLU A 272 -14.06 -6.48 -9.29
C GLU A 272 -14.00 -7.94 -9.73
N GLU A 273 -13.25 -8.24 -10.79
CA GLU A 273 -13.11 -9.61 -11.29
C GLU A 273 -12.46 -10.52 -10.23
N PHE A 274 -11.42 -10.03 -9.52
CA PHE A 274 -10.80 -10.80 -8.45
C PHE A 274 -11.76 -11.03 -7.28
N ALA A 275 -12.55 -10.00 -6.90
CA ALA A 275 -13.56 -10.14 -5.84
C ALA A 275 -14.59 -11.23 -6.18
N GLN A 276 -15.09 -11.29 -7.41
CA GLN A 276 -16.01 -12.33 -7.88
C GLN A 276 -15.42 -13.74 -7.73
N GLN A 277 -14.13 -13.92 -8.02
CA GLN A 277 -13.46 -15.22 -7.83
C GLN A 277 -13.34 -15.61 -6.35
N LEU A 278 -13.02 -14.63 -5.47
CA LEU A 278 -12.99 -14.87 -4.03
C LEU A 278 -14.39 -15.17 -3.46
N GLU A 279 -15.44 -14.51 -3.94
CA GLU A 279 -16.82 -14.78 -3.53
C GLU A 279 -17.29 -16.17 -3.95
N ALA A 280 -16.93 -16.61 -5.16
CA ALA A 280 -17.26 -17.92 -5.68
C ALA A 280 -16.47 -19.06 -5.00
N ALA A 281 -15.33 -18.76 -4.35
CA ALA A 281 -14.50 -19.75 -3.67
C ALA A 281 -15.23 -20.37 -2.48
N ARG A 282 -15.51 -21.67 -2.54
CA ARG A 282 -16.05 -22.45 -1.42
C ARG A 282 -14.92 -22.69 -0.40
N LEU A 283 -15.25 -22.48 0.86
CA LEU A 283 -14.35 -22.69 2.01
C LEU A 283 -14.56 -24.07 2.62
#